data_544418d87ff7c82317e8f518d65b4522
#
_entry.id   544418d87ff7c82317e8f518d65b4522
#
_cell.length_a   1.000
_cell.length_b   1.000
_cell.length_c   1.000
_cell.angle_alpha   90.00
_cell.angle_beta   90.00
_cell.angle_gamma   90.00
#
_symmetry.space_group_name_H-M   'P 1'
#
loop_
_entity.id
_entity.type
_entity.pdbx_description
1 polymer ?
#
loop_
_entity_poly.entity_id
_entity_poly.type
_entity_poly.pdbx_seq_one_letter_code
_entity_poly.pdbx_strand_id
1 'polypeptide(L)'
;MTRNLFLLRQARSLIPAGRRPFRRLSAKSRSLCGFLSILICAIVPAGAQQPQQPSQPVGTVYAERKPIAKTLDFVGRIEARERVVVQARVKGYLEAVLFKEGEFVKKGDALYQIEKGLFQAAVDKAQGALERAKAAKVLSTVELQRKEELLEKQAGTVAARDVALAGDEQAKGAVLSAQANLETAHINLGYTEIVSPIDGKISRTSITPGNVVGPESGSLTLIVSQDPMYVTFPVSQRDLLQAQVSGRQSEIKDIKVKVRFANGSTYDQQGSINFIDVSVNRATDTVIARATIANPAGTLIDGQLVSVTLEAGTPEEKVIVPQAALIADQEGIYLFVVEDGKAAVRRVKPGGESGPNVVIDEGLKGGEQVIVEGLQGVRPGLAVQARPAAKALERS
;
A
#
# COMPACT_ATOMS: atom_id res chain seq x y z
N MET A 1 -38.83 -2.90 -34.00
CA MET A 1 -39.83 -3.95 -33.76
C MET A 1 -39.99 -4.06 -32.24
N THR A 2 -41.20 -3.68 -31.82
CA THR A 2 -42.05 -4.05 -30.67
C THR A 2 -41.46 -3.82 -29.26
N ARG A 3 -41.87 -2.75 -28.53
CA ARG A 3 -43.14 -2.41 -27.85
C ARG A 3 -43.48 -3.35 -26.67
N ASN A 4 -43.48 -2.77 -25.43
CA ASN A 4 -44.59 -2.62 -24.47
C ASN A 4 -44.00 -2.23 -23.11
N LEU A 5 -44.24 -1.10 -22.47
CA LEU A 5 -45.40 -0.32 -22.04
C LEU A 5 -46.38 -1.12 -21.16
N PHE A 6 -46.48 -0.76 -19.86
CA PHE A 6 -47.72 -0.69 -19.03
C PHE A 6 -47.33 -0.32 -17.57
N LEU A 7 -47.60 0.87 -17.14
CA LEU A 7 -48.76 1.47 -16.46
C LEU A 7 -48.78 1.21 -14.93
N LEU A 8 -48.54 2.27 -14.18
CA LEU A 8 -49.44 3.06 -13.33
C LEU A 8 -50.40 2.27 -12.40
N ARG A 9 -50.28 2.51 -11.09
CA ARG A 9 -51.49 2.87 -10.30
C ARG A 9 -51.12 3.57 -8.98
N GLN A 10 -51.74 4.72 -8.85
CA GLN A 10 -51.91 5.51 -7.64
C GLN A 10 -52.89 4.81 -6.68
N ALA A 11 -52.74 5.04 -5.38
CA ALA A 11 -53.88 5.21 -4.49
C ALA A 11 -53.52 6.11 -3.30
N ARG A 12 -54.19 7.21 -3.29
CA ARG A 12 -54.50 8.15 -2.23
C ARG A 12 -55.41 7.52 -1.16
N SER A 13 -55.32 8.06 0.01
CA SER A 13 -56.42 8.47 0.95
C SER A 13 -56.01 8.16 2.39
N LEU A 14 -56.31 8.84 3.40
CA LEU A 14 -57.14 9.96 3.81
C LEU A 14 -56.89 10.19 5.30
N ILE A 15 -56.83 11.43 5.70
CA ILE A 15 -56.89 11.92 7.09
C ILE A 15 -58.33 11.69 7.61
N PRO A 16 -58.56 11.52 8.93
CA PRO A 16 -59.24 12.65 9.56
C PRO A 16 -58.76 13.03 10.97
N ALA A 17 -58.97 14.29 11.20
CA ALA A 17 -58.88 15.02 12.44
C ALA A 17 -60.01 14.65 13.42
N GLY A 18 -59.71 14.74 14.72
CA GLY A 18 -60.64 14.67 15.79
C GLY A 18 -60.26 15.60 16.93
N ARG A 19 -60.86 16.79 16.91
CA ARG A 19 -60.90 17.73 18.03
C ARG A 19 -61.98 17.28 19.05
N ARG A 20 -61.77 17.51 20.37
CA ARG A 20 -62.63 18.30 21.26
C ARG A 20 -62.27 18.08 22.74
N PRO A 21 -62.89 18.83 23.75
CA PRO A 21 -62.21 19.95 24.39
C PRO A 21 -62.45 19.96 25.95
N PHE A 22 -61.85 20.96 26.60
CA PHE A 22 -62.27 21.64 27.82
C PHE A 22 -63.02 20.91 28.95
N ARG A 23 -62.45 21.00 30.15
CA ARG A 23 -63.26 21.44 31.29
C ARG A 23 -62.47 22.07 32.41
N ARG A 24 -62.67 23.37 32.57
CA ARG A 24 -62.40 24.11 33.80
C ARG A 24 -63.43 23.71 34.84
N LEU A 25 -63.06 23.64 36.08
CA LEU A 25 -63.96 23.95 37.19
C LEU A 25 -63.17 24.63 38.29
N SER A 26 -63.71 25.75 38.64
CA SER A 26 -63.37 26.72 39.66
C SER A 26 -64.08 26.40 40.97
N ALA A 27 -63.59 27.04 41.97
CA ALA A 27 -64.33 27.67 43.09
C ALA A 27 -63.97 27.13 44.46
N LYS A 28 -63.39 28.02 45.26
CA LYS A 28 -64.02 28.73 46.43
C LYS A 28 -64.17 27.81 47.64
N SER A 29 -63.90 28.16 48.87
CA SER A 29 -63.88 29.40 49.63
C SER A 29 -63.66 29.13 51.11
N ARG A 30 -63.23 30.12 51.83
CA ARG A 30 -63.56 30.47 53.22
C ARG A 30 -62.91 29.70 54.37
N SER A 31 -62.09 30.30 55.19
CA SER A 31 -62.28 31.26 56.24
C SER A 31 -62.53 30.62 57.61
N LEU A 32 -61.77 30.80 58.60
CA LEU A 32 -62.06 31.50 59.82
C LEU A 32 -61.02 31.24 60.95
N CYS A 33 -60.46 32.32 61.42
CA CYS A 33 -60.20 32.72 62.80
C CYS A 33 -59.80 31.73 63.89
N GLY A 34 -58.73 32.09 64.54
CA GLY A 34 -58.81 32.20 65.95
C GLY A 34 -57.63 31.80 66.81
N PHE A 35 -57.18 32.75 67.57
CA PHE A 35 -56.52 32.70 68.88
C PHE A 35 -54.97 32.63 68.96
N LEU A 36 -54.38 33.74 69.14
CA LEU A 36 -53.44 34.35 70.10
C LEU A 36 -53.02 33.40 71.23
N SER A 37 -51.72 33.07 71.24
CA SER A 37 -50.97 32.83 72.49
C SER A 37 -49.49 33.14 72.26
N ILE A 38 -49.01 34.22 72.86
CA ILE A 38 -47.66 34.65 72.99
C ILE A 38 -46.91 33.71 73.91
N LEU A 39 -45.83 33.04 73.39
CA LEU A 39 -44.80 32.46 74.25
C LEU A 39 -43.48 32.85 73.71
N ILE A 40 -42.79 33.79 74.40
CA ILE A 40 -41.47 34.20 74.24
C ILE A 40 -40.55 33.02 74.57
N CYS A 41 -39.83 32.45 73.59
CA CYS A 41 -38.78 31.51 73.85
C CYS A 41 -37.51 31.91 73.06
N ALA A 42 -36.43 31.92 73.75
CA ALA A 42 -35.12 32.41 73.45
C ALA A 42 -34.59 32.00 72.07
N ILE A 43 -34.11 32.99 71.30
CA ILE A 43 -33.37 32.81 70.04
C ILE A 43 -31.96 32.34 70.42
N VAL A 44 -31.71 31.04 70.22
CA VAL A 44 -30.37 30.47 70.06
C VAL A 44 -30.10 30.49 68.56
N PRO A 45 -29.03 31.15 68.07
CA PRO A 45 -28.66 31.02 66.67
C PRO A 45 -28.16 29.61 66.41
N ALA A 46 -29.02 28.74 65.85
CA ALA A 46 -28.60 27.49 65.28
C ALA A 46 -27.73 27.80 64.05
N GLY A 47 -26.40 27.63 64.18
CA GLY A 47 -25.50 27.64 63.04
C GLY A 47 -26.05 26.67 61.99
N ALA A 48 -26.46 27.22 60.86
CA ALA A 48 -26.85 26.44 59.70
C ALA A 48 -25.62 25.67 59.21
N GLN A 49 -25.42 24.45 59.68
CA GLN A 49 -24.58 23.49 59.00
C GLN A 49 -25.22 23.24 57.63
N GLN A 50 -24.63 23.81 56.57
CA GLN A 50 -24.95 23.39 55.21
C GLN A 50 -24.75 21.87 55.12
N PRO A 51 -25.75 21.10 54.65
CA PRO A 51 -25.55 19.68 54.45
C PRO A 51 -24.42 19.50 53.46
N GLN A 52 -23.32 18.92 53.93
CA GLN A 52 -22.25 18.45 53.05
C GLN A 52 -22.90 17.42 52.11
N GLN A 53 -23.16 17.79 50.87
CA GLN A 53 -23.60 16.84 49.85
C GLN A 53 -22.51 15.74 49.79
N PRO A 54 -22.94 14.45 49.87
CA PRO A 54 -21.97 13.35 49.82
C PRO A 54 -21.19 13.43 48.53
N SER A 55 -19.89 13.58 48.67
CA SER A 55 -18.96 13.62 47.50
C SER A 55 -19.00 12.25 46.83
N GLN A 56 -19.32 12.22 45.53
CA GLN A 56 -19.39 11.00 44.79
C GLN A 56 -17.98 10.52 44.40
N PRO A 57 -17.60 9.26 44.66
CA PRO A 57 -16.31 8.74 44.24
C PRO A 57 -16.28 8.58 42.71
N VAL A 58 -15.27 9.13 42.05
CA VAL A 58 -15.07 9.08 40.60
C VAL A 58 -13.66 8.66 40.27
N GLY A 59 -13.50 7.84 39.22
CA GLY A 59 -12.18 7.49 38.66
C GLY A 59 -11.74 8.58 37.70
N THR A 60 -10.49 9.05 37.87
CA THR A 60 -9.95 10.15 37.10
C THR A 60 -8.59 9.81 36.47
N VAL A 61 -8.29 10.44 35.35
CA VAL A 61 -7.00 10.39 34.65
C VAL A 61 -6.57 11.82 34.31
N TYR A 62 -5.30 12.11 34.36
CA TYR A 62 -4.79 13.39 33.89
C TYR A 62 -4.74 13.44 32.35
N ALA A 63 -5.20 14.53 31.77
CA ALA A 63 -5.04 14.80 30.34
C ALA A 63 -3.54 14.99 30.04
N GLU A 64 -2.96 14.03 29.31
CA GLU A 64 -1.54 14.02 28.99
C GLU A 64 -1.29 14.72 27.66
N ARG A 65 -0.16 15.46 27.57
CA ARG A 65 0.38 15.90 26.27
C ARG A 65 1.29 14.83 25.72
N LYS A 66 1.01 14.40 24.50
CA LYS A 66 1.87 13.47 23.78
C LYS A 66 2.16 13.97 22.37
N PRO A 67 3.38 13.74 21.87
CA PRO A 67 3.69 14.00 20.47
C PRO A 67 2.90 13.01 19.60
N ILE A 68 1.93 13.51 18.87
CA ILE A 68 1.08 12.74 17.96
C ILE A 68 1.46 13.07 16.52
N ALA A 69 1.95 12.09 15.78
CA ALA A 69 2.12 12.22 14.34
C ALA A 69 0.75 12.02 13.66
N LYS A 70 0.49 12.79 12.62
CA LYS A 70 -0.70 12.60 11.81
C LYS A 70 -0.54 11.31 11.01
N THR A 71 -1.43 10.34 11.27
CA THR A 71 -1.44 9.04 10.59
C THR A 71 -2.56 8.96 9.58
N LEU A 72 -2.29 8.30 8.45
CA LEU A 72 -3.27 7.94 7.45
C LEU A 72 -3.12 6.45 7.16
N ASP A 73 -4.22 5.71 7.25
CA ASP A 73 -4.24 4.28 7.03
C ASP A 73 -4.83 3.95 5.65
N PHE A 74 -4.16 3.06 4.93
CA PHE A 74 -4.54 2.57 3.62
C PHE A 74 -4.45 1.05 3.58
N VAL A 75 -5.12 0.46 2.61
CA VAL A 75 -4.92 -0.96 2.27
C VAL A 75 -4.04 -1.02 1.04
N GLY A 76 -2.94 -1.73 1.13
CA GLY A 76 -1.94 -1.86 0.08
C GLY A 76 -1.61 -3.30 -0.25
N ARG A 77 -0.77 -3.46 -1.27
CA ARG A 77 -0.27 -4.76 -1.71
C ARG A 77 1.24 -4.71 -1.85
N ILE A 78 1.89 -5.77 -1.37
CA ILE A 78 3.33 -5.94 -1.56
C ILE A 78 3.58 -6.37 -2.99
N GLU A 79 4.57 -5.77 -3.62
CA GLU A 79 5.01 -6.10 -4.98
C GLU A 79 6.53 -6.27 -5.02
N ALA A 80 6.99 -7.28 -5.72
CA ALA A 80 8.41 -7.44 -5.96
C ALA A 80 8.93 -6.29 -6.85
N ARG A 81 10.14 -5.82 -6.59
CA ARG A 81 10.78 -4.80 -7.42
C ARG A 81 11.00 -5.27 -8.85
N GLU A 82 11.42 -6.53 -9.00
CA GLU A 82 11.62 -7.17 -10.28
C GLU A 82 10.84 -8.48 -10.31
N ARG A 83 10.12 -8.67 -11.40
CA ARG A 83 9.29 -9.86 -11.63
C ARG A 83 9.51 -10.33 -13.06
N VAL A 84 10.08 -11.50 -13.23
CA VAL A 84 10.43 -12.05 -14.54
C VAL A 84 9.75 -13.40 -14.75
N VAL A 85 8.99 -13.46 -15.83
CA VAL A 85 8.39 -14.70 -16.33
C VAL A 85 9.41 -15.37 -17.24
N VAL A 86 9.91 -16.53 -16.84
CA VAL A 86 10.87 -17.32 -17.62
C VAL A 86 10.14 -18.11 -18.68
N GLN A 87 10.59 -18.00 -19.93
CA GLN A 87 10.02 -18.69 -21.11
C GLN A 87 11.13 -19.25 -21.98
N ALA A 88 10.84 -20.36 -22.68
CA ALA A 88 11.71 -20.90 -23.69
C ALA A 88 11.71 -20.01 -24.95
N ARG A 89 12.90 -19.72 -25.50
CA ARG A 89 13.08 -18.92 -26.74
C ARG A 89 13.22 -19.82 -27.99
N VAL A 90 13.56 -21.08 -27.79
CA VAL A 90 13.70 -22.08 -28.84
C VAL A 90 12.82 -23.28 -28.54
N LYS A 91 12.37 -23.99 -29.58
CA LYS A 91 11.55 -25.18 -29.45
C LYS A 91 12.45 -26.40 -29.34
N GLY A 92 12.26 -27.20 -28.28
CA GLY A 92 13.02 -28.44 -28.09
C GLY A 92 12.48 -29.25 -26.91
N TYR A 93 13.09 -30.37 -26.64
CA TYR A 93 12.76 -31.27 -25.54
C TYR A 93 13.37 -30.72 -24.24
N LEU A 94 12.57 -30.59 -23.17
CA LEU A 94 13.06 -30.20 -21.85
C LEU A 94 13.71 -31.42 -21.19
N GLU A 95 15.04 -31.41 -21.07
CA GLU A 95 15.82 -32.52 -20.50
C GLU A 95 15.85 -32.47 -18.98
N ALA A 96 16.07 -31.28 -18.40
CA ALA A 96 16.27 -31.15 -16.98
C ALA A 96 15.76 -29.82 -16.41
N VAL A 97 15.35 -29.86 -15.14
CA VAL A 97 15.16 -28.71 -14.26
C VAL A 97 16.29 -28.73 -13.26
N LEU A 98 17.05 -27.62 -13.16
CA LEU A 98 18.34 -27.56 -12.46
C LEU A 98 18.27 -26.79 -11.13
N PHE A 99 17.06 -26.42 -10.70
CA PHE A 99 16.80 -25.70 -9.44
C PHE A 99 15.80 -26.45 -8.57
N LYS A 100 15.71 -26.07 -7.30
CA LYS A 100 14.66 -26.49 -6.39
C LYS A 100 13.57 -25.42 -6.31
N GLU A 101 12.31 -25.83 -6.40
CA GLU A 101 11.17 -24.92 -6.30
C GLU A 101 11.18 -24.17 -4.97
N GLY A 102 11.01 -22.84 -5.03
CA GLY A 102 11.02 -21.97 -3.85
C GLY A 102 12.41 -21.59 -3.32
N GLU A 103 13.52 -22.04 -3.95
CA GLU A 103 14.85 -21.60 -3.55
C GLU A 103 15.20 -20.20 -4.08
N PHE A 104 16.26 -19.64 -3.54
CA PHE A 104 16.84 -18.38 -4.03
C PHE A 104 17.86 -18.69 -5.13
N VAL A 105 17.69 -18.07 -6.30
CA VAL A 105 18.57 -18.18 -7.45
C VAL A 105 19.26 -16.84 -7.71
N LYS A 106 20.50 -16.91 -8.20
CA LYS A 106 21.27 -15.75 -8.63
C LYS A 106 21.16 -15.56 -10.13
N LYS A 107 21.36 -14.34 -10.56
CA LYS A 107 21.48 -14.02 -11.98
C LYS A 107 22.59 -14.85 -12.63
N GLY A 108 22.25 -15.56 -13.71
CA GLY A 108 23.16 -16.46 -14.42
C GLY A 108 23.08 -17.93 -13.98
N ASP A 109 22.40 -18.25 -12.87
CA ASP A 109 22.21 -19.64 -12.47
C ASP A 109 21.41 -20.40 -13.53
N ALA A 110 21.84 -21.63 -13.87
CA ALA A 110 21.16 -22.48 -14.82
C ALA A 110 19.84 -23.00 -14.23
N LEU A 111 18.75 -22.78 -14.95
CA LEU A 111 17.40 -23.16 -14.51
C LEU A 111 16.86 -24.36 -15.25
N TYR A 112 16.98 -24.35 -16.57
CA TYR A 112 16.45 -25.39 -17.44
C TYR A 112 17.45 -25.75 -18.52
N GLN A 113 17.43 -27.02 -18.90
CA GLN A 113 18.22 -27.55 -20.01
C GLN A 113 17.25 -28.08 -21.09
N ILE A 114 17.35 -27.52 -22.29
CA ILE A 114 16.69 -28.04 -23.51
C ILE A 114 17.72 -28.88 -24.27
N GLU A 115 17.26 -29.92 -24.97
CA GLU A 115 18.08 -30.81 -25.80
C GLU A 115 18.99 -30.01 -26.75
N LYS A 116 20.32 -30.21 -26.63
CA LYS A 116 21.33 -29.45 -27.37
C LYS A 116 21.67 -30.05 -28.75
N GLY A 117 21.34 -31.34 -28.95
CA GLY A 117 21.85 -32.12 -30.09
C GLY A 117 21.58 -31.50 -31.46
N LEU A 118 20.33 -31.10 -31.71
CA LEU A 118 19.92 -30.49 -32.98
C LEU A 118 20.54 -29.10 -33.18
N PHE A 119 20.71 -28.32 -32.12
CA PHE A 119 21.28 -26.98 -32.18
C PHE A 119 22.80 -27.03 -32.39
N GLN A 120 23.51 -28.00 -31.77
CA GLN A 120 24.88 -28.24 -32.01
C GLN A 120 25.16 -28.63 -33.48
N ALA A 121 24.37 -29.56 -34.02
CA ALA A 121 24.45 -29.93 -35.43
C ALA A 121 24.22 -28.74 -36.40
N ALA A 122 23.34 -27.80 -36.01
CA ALA A 122 23.10 -26.56 -36.77
C ALA A 122 24.33 -25.64 -36.73
N VAL A 123 25.01 -25.51 -35.58
CA VAL A 123 26.31 -24.78 -35.46
C VAL A 123 27.36 -25.40 -36.34
N ASP A 124 27.57 -26.72 -36.28
CA ASP A 124 28.57 -27.43 -37.06
C ASP A 124 28.33 -27.27 -38.57
N LYS A 125 27.07 -27.34 -39.00
CA LYS A 125 26.67 -27.07 -40.39
C LYS A 125 26.98 -25.63 -40.83
N ALA A 126 26.69 -24.63 -39.99
CA ALA A 126 26.95 -23.23 -40.29
C ALA A 126 28.48 -22.94 -40.31
N GLN A 127 29.22 -23.55 -39.40
CA GLN A 127 30.67 -23.47 -39.39
C GLN A 127 31.28 -24.01 -40.70
N GLY A 128 30.82 -25.19 -41.15
CA GLY A 128 31.27 -25.74 -42.44
C GLY A 128 30.91 -24.88 -43.64
N ALA A 129 29.77 -24.16 -43.59
CA ALA A 129 29.42 -23.21 -44.64
C ALA A 129 30.33 -21.97 -44.63
N LEU A 130 30.70 -21.46 -43.46
CA LEU A 130 31.65 -20.35 -43.31
C LEU A 130 33.05 -20.72 -43.86
N GLU A 131 33.53 -21.89 -43.51
CA GLU A 131 34.87 -22.35 -44.03
C GLU A 131 34.85 -22.47 -45.55
N ARG A 132 33.78 -22.97 -46.16
CA ARG A 132 33.63 -22.99 -47.63
C ARG A 132 33.64 -21.58 -48.25
N ALA A 133 32.90 -20.63 -47.62
CA ALA A 133 32.86 -19.27 -48.09
C ALA A 133 34.21 -18.57 -47.97
N LYS A 134 34.97 -18.81 -46.88
CA LYS A 134 36.31 -18.32 -46.71
C LYS A 134 37.28 -18.86 -47.79
N ALA A 135 37.19 -20.16 -48.07
CA ALA A 135 38.02 -20.78 -49.13
C ALA A 135 37.73 -20.16 -50.53
N ALA A 136 36.45 -19.93 -50.84
CA ALA A 136 36.05 -19.28 -52.07
C ALA A 136 36.56 -17.81 -52.14
N LYS A 137 36.54 -17.09 -51.02
CA LYS A 137 37.11 -15.72 -50.91
C LYS A 137 38.62 -15.73 -51.15
N VAL A 138 39.37 -16.67 -50.60
CA VAL A 138 40.81 -16.79 -50.84
C VAL A 138 41.05 -17.00 -52.34
N LEU A 139 40.30 -17.91 -52.97
CA LEU A 139 40.45 -18.15 -54.43
C LEU A 139 40.15 -16.88 -55.23
N SER A 140 39.06 -16.18 -54.97
CA SER A 140 38.68 -14.92 -55.70
C SER A 140 39.71 -13.82 -55.50
N THR A 141 40.32 -13.70 -54.30
CA THR A 141 41.36 -12.71 -54.01
C THR A 141 42.64 -13.01 -54.83
N VAL A 142 43.07 -14.27 -54.89
CA VAL A 142 44.20 -14.68 -55.69
C VAL A 142 43.97 -14.43 -57.19
N GLU A 143 42.72 -14.70 -57.63
CA GLU A 143 42.36 -14.43 -59.04
C GLU A 143 42.36 -12.93 -59.36
N LEU A 144 41.79 -12.09 -58.48
CA LEU A 144 41.84 -10.64 -58.63
C LEU A 144 43.28 -10.15 -58.68
N GLN A 145 44.10 -10.54 -57.73
CA GLN A 145 45.50 -10.14 -57.69
C GLN A 145 46.22 -10.51 -58.99
N ARG A 146 46.01 -11.74 -59.49
CA ARG A 146 46.61 -12.17 -60.76
C ARG A 146 46.15 -11.30 -61.94
N LYS A 147 44.86 -10.90 -62.01
CA LYS A 147 44.35 -10.02 -63.06
C LYS A 147 44.89 -8.60 -62.94
N GLU A 148 45.11 -8.07 -61.74
CA GLU A 148 45.76 -6.79 -61.51
C GLU A 148 47.20 -6.80 -61.95
N GLU A 149 48.01 -7.84 -61.62
CA GLU A 149 49.36 -7.99 -62.08
C GLU A 149 49.53 -8.10 -63.64
N LEU A 150 48.56 -8.80 -64.29
CA LEU A 150 48.50 -8.89 -65.72
C LEU A 150 48.22 -7.54 -66.40
N LEU A 151 47.33 -6.75 -65.78
CA LEU A 151 46.99 -5.42 -66.26
C LEU A 151 48.20 -4.47 -66.16
N GLU A 152 48.93 -4.47 -65.01
CA GLU A 152 50.15 -3.71 -64.84
C GLU A 152 51.22 -4.04 -65.88
N LYS A 153 51.33 -5.31 -66.25
CA LYS A 153 52.25 -5.79 -67.28
C LYS A 153 51.71 -5.60 -68.68
N GLN A 154 50.60 -4.85 -68.88
CA GLN A 154 49.97 -4.61 -70.17
C GLN A 154 49.49 -5.89 -70.91
N ALA A 155 49.41 -7.03 -70.19
CA ALA A 155 49.01 -8.32 -70.73
C ALA A 155 47.56 -8.72 -70.37
N GLY A 156 46.80 -7.79 -69.78
CA GLY A 156 45.40 -7.99 -69.36
C GLY A 156 44.50 -6.84 -69.83
N THR A 157 43.18 -7.03 -69.65
CA THR A 157 42.15 -6.00 -69.97
C THR A 157 41.54 -5.44 -68.67
N VAL A 158 41.12 -4.14 -68.65
CA VAL A 158 40.42 -3.53 -67.55
C VAL A 158 39.11 -4.28 -67.23
N ALA A 159 38.40 -4.73 -68.25
CA ALA A 159 37.17 -5.50 -68.07
C ALA A 159 37.38 -6.83 -67.32
N ALA A 160 38.51 -7.53 -67.59
CA ALA A 160 38.81 -8.76 -66.89
C ALA A 160 39.13 -8.54 -65.40
N ARG A 161 39.83 -7.41 -65.09
CA ARG A 161 40.10 -7.00 -63.70
C ARG A 161 38.79 -6.62 -62.99
N ASP A 162 37.89 -5.86 -63.63
CA ASP A 162 36.62 -5.43 -63.05
C ASP A 162 35.68 -6.61 -62.75
N VAL A 163 35.67 -7.64 -63.61
CA VAL A 163 34.94 -8.89 -63.35
C VAL A 163 35.52 -9.65 -62.13
N ALA A 164 36.88 -9.73 -62.03
CA ALA A 164 37.53 -10.36 -60.91
C ALA A 164 37.32 -9.60 -59.62
N LEU A 165 37.30 -8.26 -59.62
CA LEU A 165 36.97 -7.42 -58.48
C LEU A 165 35.53 -7.64 -58.03
N ALA A 166 34.58 -7.66 -58.94
CA ALA A 166 33.18 -7.97 -58.62
C ALA A 166 33.01 -9.37 -58.00
N GLY A 167 33.75 -10.36 -58.51
CA GLY A 167 33.78 -11.70 -57.96
C GLY A 167 34.37 -11.77 -56.54
N ASP A 168 35.43 -10.98 -56.28
CA ASP A 168 36.04 -10.89 -54.96
C ASP A 168 35.07 -10.20 -53.95
N GLU A 169 34.43 -9.13 -54.33
CA GLU A 169 33.40 -8.46 -53.48
C GLU A 169 32.19 -9.38 -53.24
N GLN A 170 31.78 -10.14 -54.24
CA GLN A 170 30.71 -11.16 -54.08
C GLN A 170 31.12 -12.26 -53.06
N ALA A 171 32.36 -12.78 -53.16
CA ALA A 171 32.86 -13.80 -52.23
C ALA A 171 32.99 -13.23 -50.81
N LYS A 172 33.40 -11.97 -50.65
CA LYS A 172 33.43 -11.26 -49.38
C LYS A 172 32.03 -11.14 -48.75
N GLY A 173 31.02 -10.80 -49.55
CA GLY A 173 29.60 -10.80 -49.12
C GLY A 173 29.14 -12.18 -48.68
N ALA A 174 29.54 -13.25 -49.36
CA ALA A 174 29.21 -14.62 -48.99
C ALA A 174 29.84 -15.04 -47.64
N VAL A 175 31.09 -14.63 -47.34
CA VAL A 175 31.72 -14.85 -46.04
C VAL A 175 30.93 -14.16 -44.93
N LEU A 176 30.54 -12.88 -45.11
CA LEU A 176 29.78 -12.13 -44.13
C LEU A 176 28.44 -12.78 -43.85
N SER A 177 27.75 -13.23 -44.90
CA SER A 177 26.45 -13.96 -44.75
C SER A 177 26.59 -15.28 -44.00
N ALA A 178 27.65 -16.08 -44.35
CA ALA A 178 27.91 -17.35 -43.65
C ALA A 178 28.29 -17.14 -42.17
N GLN A 179 29.02 -16.06 -41.87
CA GLN A 179 29.35 -15.67 -40.48
C GLN A 179 28.11 -15.31 -39.68
N ALA A 180 27.20 -14.52 -40.24
CA ALA A 180 25.94 -14.16 -39.59
C ALA A 180 25.06 -15.39 -39.33
N ASN A 181 25.05 -16.36 -40.26
CA ASN A 181 24.31 -17.62 -40.06
C ASN A 181 24.92 -18.47 -38.91
N LEU A 182 26.25 -18.51 -38.81
CA LEU A 182 26.96 -19.20 -37.72
C LEU A 182 26.61 -18.54 -36.35
N GLU A 183 26.66 -17.21 -36.29
CA GLU A 183 26.27 -16.46 -35.08
C GLU A 183 24.84 -16.76 -34.67
N THR A 184 23.91 -16.78 -35.63
CA THR A 184 22.49 -17.13 -35.35
C THR A 184 22.39 -18.55 -34.80
N ALA A 185 23.13 -19.51 -35.32
CA ALA A 185 23.15 -20.87 -34.81
C ALA A 185 23.72 -20.95 -33.38
N HIS A 186 24.75 -20.19 -33.05
CA HIS A 186 25.31 -20.09 -31.69
C HIS A 186 24.33 -19.46 -30.71
N ILE A 187 23.64 -18.39 -31.11
CA ILE A 187 22.57 -17.75 -30.29
C ILE A 187 21.47 -18.77 -29.96
N ASN A 188 21.01 -19.51 -30.95
CA ASN A 188 19.96 -20.53 -30.75
C ASN A 188 20.44 -21.67 -29.85
N LEU A 189 21.68 -22.10 -29.98
CA LEU A 189 22.32 -23.07 -29.07
C LEU A 189 22.39 -22.49 -27.64
N GLY A 190 22.77 -21.23 -27.47
CA GLY A 190 22.75 -20.56 -26.17
C GLY A 190 21.35 -20.53 -25.51
N TYR A 191 20.29 -20.43 -26.30
CA TYR A 191 18.91 -20.45 -25.78
C TYR A 191 18.45 -21.83 -25.29
N THR A 192 19.21 -22.91 -25.53
CA THR A 192 18.92 -24.24 -24.96
C THR A 192 19.25 -24.31 -23.47
N GLU A 193 20.09 -23.45 -22.98
CA GLU A 193 20.39 -23.29 -21.55
C GLU A 193 19.69 -22.03 -21.03
N ILE A 194 18.64 -22.24 -20.26
CA ILE A 194 17.84 -21.14 -19.73
C ILE A 194 18.40 -20.77 -18.36
N VAL A 195 18.88 -19.55 -18.23
CA VAL A 195 19.49 -19.02 -17.01
C VAL A 195 18.63 -17.96 -16.36
N SER A 196 18.81 -17.72 -15.06
CA SER A 196 18.10 -16.66 -14.34
C SER A 196 18.57 -15.28 -14.82
N PRO A 197 17.64 -14.38 -15.21
CA PRO A 197 17.99 -13.01 -15.60
C PRO A 197 18.19 -12.07 -14.41
N ILE A 198 17.68 -12.42 -13.22
CA ILE A 198 17.72 -11.62 -12.00
C ILE A 198 18.08 -12.47 -10.77
N ASP A 199 18.46 -11.80 -9.69
CA ASP A 199 18.55 -12.41 -8.37
C ASP A 199 17.14 -12.45 -7.74
N GLY A 200 16.72 -13.60 -7.20
CA GLY A 200 15.39 -13.67 -6.60
C GLY A 200 14.95 -15.07 -6.22
N LYS A 201 13.73 -15.16 -5.70
CA LYS A 201 13.11 -16.44 -5.35
C LYS A 201 12.37 -17.00 -6.55
N ILE A 202 12.69 -18.24 -6.90
CA ILE A 202 12.05 -18.93 -8.02
C ILE A 202 10.78 -19.64 -7.56
N SER A 203 9.76 -19.60 -8.39
CA SER A 203 8.49 -20.28 -8.17
C SER A 203 8.57 -21.75 -8.58
N ARG A 204 7.45 -22.44 -8.50
CA ARG A 204 7.32 -23.81 -9.03
C ARG A 204 7.52 -23.85 -10.55
N THR A 205 7.96 -24.99 -11.07
CA THR A 205 7.98 -25.23 -12.51
C THR A 205 6.56 -25.50 -13.02
N SER A 206 6.22 -24.96 -14.20
CA SER A 206 4.93 -25.20 -14.84
C SER A 206 4.98 -26.38 -15.80
N ILE A 207 6.16 -26.71 -16.31
CA ILE A 207 6.38 -27.78 -17.29
C ILE A 207 7.51 -28.67 -16.79
N THR A 208 7.24 -29.98 -16.71
CA THR A 208 8.19 -30.99 -16.22
C THR A 208 9.10 -31.50 -17.35
N PRO A 209 10.29 -32.03 -17.01
CA PRO A 209 11.15 -32.72 -17.97
C PRO A 209 10.41 -33.80 -18.77
N GLY A 210 10.81 -34.03 -20.02
CA GLY A 210 10.15 -34.93 -20.90
C GLY A 210 9.07 -34.31 -21.80
N ASN A 211 8.78 -33.02 -21.64
CA ASN A 211 7.86 -32.27 -22.47
C ASN A 211 8.58 -31.45 -23.54
N VAL A 212 7.91 -31.14 -24.63
CA VAL A 212 8.41 -30.17 -25.62
C VAL A 212 8.04 -28.78 -25.15
N VAL A 213 9.03 -27.89 -25.12
CA VAL A 213 8.90 -26.47 -24.78
C VAL A 213 9.24 -25.59 -25.97
N GLY A 214 8.76 -24.36 -25.98
CA GLY A 214 9.05 -23.36 -27.00
C GLY A 214 8.39 -22.02 -26.68
N PRO A 215 8.52 -21.00 -27.55
CA PRO A 215 7.90 -19.67 -27.34
C PRO A 215 6.41 -19.70 -27.10
N GLU A 216 5.70 -20.70 -27.70
CA GLU A 216 4.26 -20.88 -27.59
C GLU A 216 3.81 -21.66 -26.32
N SER A 217 4.76 -22.23 -25.58
CA SER A 217 4.47 -23.08 -24.41
C SER A 217 4.08 -22.29 -23.16
N GLY A 218 4.19 -20.96 -23.21
CA GLY A 218 3.90 -20.09 -22.08
C GLY A 218 5.02 -20.05 -21.05
N SER A 219 4.66 -19.76 -19.80
CA SER A 219 5.61 -19.60 -18.70
C SER A 219 6.14 -20.94 -18.20
N LEU A 220 7.46 -21.07 -18.09
CA LEU A 220 8.11 -22.20 -17.43
C LEU A 220 8.12 -22.03 -15.91
N THR A 221 8.43 -20.83 -15.44
CA THR A 221 8.44 -20.43 -14.03
C THR A 221 8.42 -18.90 -13.89
N LEU A 222 8.27 -18.43 -12.65
CA LEU A 222 8.33 -17.03 -12.28
C LEU A 222 9.47 -16.82 -11.29
N ILE A 223 10.26 -15.76 -11.46
CA ILE A 223 11.27 -15.33 -10.50
C ILE A 223 10.90 -13.94 -10.01
N VAL A 224 10.94 -13.73 -8.70
CA VAL A 224 10.65 -12.46 -8.05
C VAL A 224 11.80 -12.03 -7.15
N SER A 225 12.21 -10.78 -7.25
CA SER A 225 13.20 -10.21 -6.33
C SER A 225 12.62 -10.18 -4.91
N GLN A 226 13.47 -10.36 -3.89
CA GLN A 226 13.04 -10.45 -2.50
C GLN A 226 13.33 -9.19 -1.68
N ASP A 227 14.39 -8.49 -2.00
CA ASP A 227 14.83 -7.30 -1.26
C ASP A 227 15.49 -6.29 -2.22
N PRO A 228 15.07 -5.02 -2.19
CA PRO A 228 13.92 -4.48 -1.49
C PRO A 228 12.58 -4.83 -2.17
N MET A 229 11.49 -4.72 -1.41
CA MET A 229 10.12 -4.84 -1.91
C MET A 229 9.46 -3.48 -2.08
N TYR A 230 8.42 -3.44 -2.87
CA TYR A 230 7.51 -2.30 -2.96
C TYR A 230 6.22 -2.60 -2.20
N VAL A 231 5.60 -1.55 -1.70
CA VAL A 231 4.20 -1.58 -1.27
C VAL A 231 3.44 -0.53 -2.07
N THR A 232 2.40 -0.95 -2.77
CA THR A 232 1.53 -0.09 -3.57
C THR A 232 0.19 0.07 -2.86
N PHE A 233 -0.33 1.30 -2.81
CA PHE A 233 -1.60 1.60 -2.16
C PHE A 233 -2.29 2.79 -2.82
N PRO A 234 -3.64 2.79 -2.91
CA PRO A 234 -4.39 3.89 -3.47
C PRO A 234 -4.55 5.02 -2.45
N VAL A 235 -4.22 6.24 -2.85
CA VAL A 235 -4.43 7.47 -2.06
C VAL A 235 -5.54 8.27 -2.74
N SER A 236 -6.49 8.79 -1.96
CA SER A 236 -7.58 9.59 -2.54
C SER A 236 -7.04 10.91 -3.10
N GLN A 237 -7.62 11.40 -4.21
CA GLN A 237 -7.25 12.69 -4.79
C GLN A 237 -7.42 13.83 -3.77
N ARG A 238 -8.42 13.73 -2.88
CA ARG A 238 -8.64 14.69 -1.79
C ARG A 238 -7.44 14.78 -0.85
N ASP A 239 -6.95 13.63 -0.38
CA ASP A 239 -5.82 13.57 0.57
C ASP A 239 -4.54 14.10 -0.08
N LEU A 240 -4.33 13.78 -1.36
CA LEU A 240 -3.20 14.28 -2.14
C LEU A 240 -3.25 15.80 -2.29
N LEU A 241 -4.42 16.37 -2.63
CA LEU A 241 -4.59 17.82 -2.75
C LEU A 241 -4.40 18.52 -1.39
N GLN A 242 -4.90 17.97 -0.30
CA GLN A 242 -4.69 18.51 1.05
C GLN A 242 -3.20 18.54 1.42
N ALA A 243 -2.45 17.49 1.07
CA ALA A 243 -1.01 17.45 1.27
C ALA A 243 -0.27 18.52 0.43
N GLN A 244 -0.70 18.75 -0.81
CA GLN A 244 -0.12 19.76 -1.70
C GLN A 244 -0.39 21.19 -1.22
N VAL A 245 -1.63 21.51 -0.81
CA VAL A 245 -2.02 22.85 -0.31
C VAL A 245 -1.30 23.21 0.99
N SER A 246 -0.97 22.22 1.81
CA SER A 246 -0.23 22.41 3.06
C SER A 246 1.26 22.76 2.86
N GLY A 247 1.73 22.94 1.62
CA GLY A 247 3.14 23.26 1.30
C GLY A 247 4.11 22.09 1.55
N ARG A 248 3.60 20.90 1.83
CA ARG A 248 4.35 19.68 2.23
C ARG A 248 4.86 18.84 1.08
N GLN A 249 4.87 19.38 -0.14
CA GLN A 249 5.33 18.64 -1.33
C GLN A 249 6.81 18.23 -1.24
N SER A 250 7.62 18.98 -0.52
CA SER A 250 9.03 18.64 -0.19
C SER A 250 9.16 17.56 0.91
N GLU A 251 8.13 17.37 1.73
CA GLU A 251 8.12 16.41 2.85
C GLU A 251 7.63 15.01 2.47
N ILE A 252 7.20 14.79 1.22
CA ILE A 252 6.70 13.47 0.78
C ILE A 252 7.78 12.38 0.93
N LYS A 253 9.05 12.72 0.77
CA LYS A 253 10.17 11.79 0.97
C LYS A 253 10.43 11.46 2.44
N ASP A 254 9.98 12.32 3.35
CA ASP A 254 10.17 12.15 4.80
C ASP A 254 9.00 11.41 5.46
N ILE A 255 7.95 11.08 4.67
CA ILE A 255 6.82 10.29 5.15
C ILE A 255 7.29 8.86 5.43
N LYS A 256 7.19 8.47 6.69
CA LYS A 256 7.48 7.09 7.10
C LYS A 256 6.29 6.19 6.79
N VAL A 257 6.60 5.08 6.14
CA VAL A 257 5.61 4.07 5.76
C VAL A 257 5.78 2.86 6.67
N LYS A 258 4.77 2.57 7.46
CA LYS A 258 4.70 1.37 8.28
C LYS A 258 3.74 0.36 7.66
N VAL A 259 4.11 -0.90 7.73
CA VAL A 259 3.31 -2.01 7.20
C VAL A 259 2.82 -2.88 8.36
N ARG A 260 1.54 -3.23 8.34
CA ARG A 260 0.91 -4.14 9.28
C ARG A 260 0.28 -5.29 8.52
N PHE A 261 0.55 -6.50 8.98
CA PHE A 261 -0.01 -7.73 8.40
C PHE A 261 -1.49 -7.93 8.77
N ALA A 262 -2.15 -8.82 8.04
CA ALA A 262 -3.57 -9.15 8.28
C ALA A 262 -3.83 -9.77 9.68
N ASN A 263 -2.82 -10.36 10.31
CA ASN A 263 -2.91 -10.88 11.69
C ASN A 263 -2.72 -9.80 12.77
N GLY A 264 -2.58 -8.51 12.36
CA GLY A 264 -2.40 -7.38 13.27
C GLY A 264 -0.95 -7.10 13.68
N SER A 265 0.02 -7.98 13.36
CA SER A 265 1.43 -7.72 13.66
C SER A 265 2.00 -6.62 12.75
N THR A 266 2.86 -5.76 13.30
CA THR A 266 3.54 -4.71 12.55
C THR A 266 4.85 -5.24 12.01
N TYR A 267 5.20 -4.87 10.78
CA TYR A 267 6.49 -5.16 10.18
C TYR A 267 7.57 -4.24 10.75
N ASP A 268 8.73 -4.78 11.09
CA ASP A 268 9.78 -4.05 11.82
C ASP A 268 10.50 -2.97 10.97
N GLN A 269 10.54 -3.16 9.64
CA GLN A 269 11.20 -2.20 8.75
C GLN A 269 10.25 -1.09 8.32
N GLN A 270 10.75 0.13 8.31
CA GLN A 270 10.03 1.29 7.80
C GLN A 270 10.38 1.51 6.33
N GLY A 271 9.36 1.81 5.54
CA GLY A 271 9.52 2.21 4.15
C GLY A 271 9.50 3.73 3.95
N SER A 272 9.84 4.15 2.74
CA SER A 272 9.73 5.54 2.29
C SER A 272 9.02 5.60 0.94
N ILE A 273 8.20 6.64 0.73
CA ILE A 273 7.52 6.84 -0.55
C ILE A 273 8.56 7.19 -1.62
N ASN A 274 8.59 6.41 -2.70
CA ASN A 274 9.50 6.61 -3.82
C ASN A 274 8.79 7.01 -5.12
N PHE A 275 7.47 6.82 -5.20
CA PHE A 275 6.72 7.12 -6.41
C PHE A 275 5.26 7.41 -6.09
N ILE A 276 4.68 8.38 -6.79
CA ILE A 276 3.25 8.66 -6.86
C ILE A 276 2.90 8.73 -8.33
N ASP A 277 1.88 7.98 -8.75
CA ASP A 277 1.46 7.92 -10.14
C ASP A 277 1.00 9.31 -10.62
N VAL A 278 1.19 9.56 -11.93
CA VAL A 278 0.77 10.81 -12.58
C VAL A 278 -0.68 10.75 -13.06
N SER A 279 -1.31 9.59 -12.98
CA SER A 279 -2.67 9.31 -13.44
C SER A 279 -3.62 9.00 -12.29
N VAL A 280 -4.84 9.55 -12.38
CA VAL A 280 -5.94 9.26 -11.46
C VAL A 280 -6.78 8.13 -12.04
N ASN A 281 -7.03 7.10 -11.24
CA ASN A 281 -8.01 6.06 -11.59
C ASN A 281 -9.42 6.67 -11.51
N ARG A 282 -10.07 6.83 -12.66
CA ARG A 282 -11.38 7.50 -12.79
C ARG A 282 -12.53 6.75 -12.11
N ALA A 283 -12.39 5.44 -11.87
CA ALA A 283 -13.44 4.65 -11.24
C ALA A 283 -13.46 4.81 -9.72
N THR A 284 -12.31 5.13 -9.10
CA THR A 284 -12.15 5.21 -7.65
C THR A 284 -11.69 6.58 -7.15
N ASP A 285 -11.39 7.54 -8.05
CA ASP A 285 -10.80 8.85 -7.73
C ASP A 285 -9.54 8.75 -6.86
N THR A 286 -8.72 7.74 -7.14
CA THR A 286 -7.47 7.48 -6.40
C THR A 286 -6.25 7.56 -7.30
N VAL A 287 -5.11 7.90 -6.71
CA VAL A 287 -3.78 7.85 -7.29
C VAL A 287 -2.99 6.75 -6.60
N ILE A 288 -2.25 5.95 -7.35
CA ILE A 288 -1.40 4.91 -6.75
C ILE A 288 -0.13 5.55 -6.20
N ALA A 289 0.09 5.37 -4.92
CA ALA A 289 1.36 5.65 -4.27
C ALA A 289 2.15 4.35 -4.08
N ARG A 290 3.46 4.44 -4.16
CA ARG A 290 4.37 3.32 -3.96
C ARG A 290 5.47 3.72 -2.99
N ALA A 291 5.75 2.84 -2.04
CA ALA A 291 6.88 2.98 -1.14
C ALA A 291 7.84 1.80 -1.30
N THR A 292 9.13 2.06 -1.04
CA THR A 292 10.16 1.03 -0.96
C THR A 292 10.33 0.62 0.49
N ILE A 293 10.43 -0.68 0.74
CA ILE A 293 10.64 -1.25 2.06
C ILE A 293 11.68 -2.38 1.99
N ALA A 294 12.61 -2.41 2.92
CA ALA A 294 13.61 -3.47 3.01
C ALA A 294 12.97 -4.79 3.47
N ASN A 295 13.42 -5.91 2.92
CA ASN A 295 12.90 -7.24 3.24
C ASN A 295 14.01 -8.29 3.44
N PRO A 296 15.00 -8.02 4.32
CA PRO A 296 16.16 -8.89 4.47
C PRO A 296 15.81 -10.30 4.97
N ALA A 297 14.74 -10.43 5.74
CA ALA A 297 14.25 -11.72 6.24
C ALA A 297 13.33 -12.47 5.26
N GLY A 298 12.96 -11.87 4.10
CA GLY A 298 12.06 -12.48 3.13
C GLY A 298 10.63 -12.70 3.63
N THR A 299 10.20 -11.95 4.66
CA THR A 299 8.87 -12.09 5.30
C THR A 299 7.75 -11.51 4.43
N LEU A 300 8.07 -10.46 3.68
CA LEU A 300 7.14 -9.87 2.72
C LEU A 300 7.11 -10.73 1.45
N ILE A 301 5.91 -11.05 0.99
CA ILE A 301 5.69 -11.93 -0.17
C ILE A 301 4.99 -11.13 -1.27
N ASP A 302 5.42 -11.32 -2.52
CA ASP A 302 4.80 -10.70 -3.69
C ASP A 302 3.31 -11.03 -3.77
N GLY A 303 2.47 -9.99 -3.95
CA GLY A 303 1.01 -10.10 -3.97
C GLY A 303 0.32 -10.05 -2.61
N GLN A 304 1.04 -10.01 -1.49
CA GLN A 304 0.47 -10.01 -0.13
C GLN A 304 -0.31 -8.73 0.16
N LEU A 305 -1.52 -8.87 0.72
CA LEU A 305 -2.33 -7.75 1.19
C LEU A 305 -1.85 -7.30 2.57
N VAL A 306 -1.70 -5.99 2.74
CA VAL A 306 -1.21 -5.36 3.98
C VAL A 306 -1.95 -4.07 4.27
N SER A 307 -1.99 -3.68 5.55
CA SER A 307 -2.37 -2.33 5.96
C SER A 307 -1.14 -1.43 5.96
N VAL A 308 -1.26 -0.26 5.37
CA VAL A 308 -0.19 0.73 5.22
C VAL A 308 -0.54 1.95 6.04
N THR A 309 0.27 2.27 7.02
CA THR A 309 0.13 3.50 7.83
C THR A 309 1.20 4.50 7.41
N LEU A 310 0.77 5.64 6.92
CA LEU A 310 1.64 6.77 6.64
C LEU A 310 1.74 7.67 7.88
N GLU A 311 2.95 7.92 8.34
CA GLU A 311 3.23 8.90 9.39
C GLU A 311 3.81 10.16 8.74
N ALA A 312 3.01 11.22 8.70
CA ALA A 312 3.37 12.48 8.06
C ALA A 312 3.69 13.58 9.08
N GLY A 313 4.75 14.31 8.82
CA GLY A 313 5.14 15.53 9.55
C GLY A 313 5.85 15.29 10.88
N THR A 314 6.30 16.39 11.48
CA THR A 314 6.84 16.39 12.84
C THR A 314 5.69 16.14 13.83
N PRO A 315 5.88 15.24 14.82
CA PRO A 315 4.85 15.01 15.83
C PRO A 315 4.48 16.32 16.53
N GLU A 316 3.20 16.67 16.52
CA GLU A 316 2.67 17.82 17.26
C GLU A 316 2.30 17.39 18.67
N GLU A 317 2.64 18.22 19.67
CA GLU A 317 2.17 17.98 21.04
C GLU A 317 0.66 18.20 21.11
N LYS A 318 -0.09 17.14 21.25
CA LYS A 318 -1.55 17.15 21.40
C LYS A 318 -1.95 16.60 22.76
N VAL A 319 -3.08 17.09 23.25
CA VAL A 319 -3.69 16.58 24.48
C VAL A 319 -4.47 15.33 24.13
N ILE A 320 -4.25 14.25 24.89
CA ILE A 320 -5.00 13.00 24.74
C ILE A 320 -5.77 12.67 26.01
N VAL A 321 -6.95 12.12 25.83
CA VAL A 321 -7.81 11.62 26.92
C VAL A 321 -8.37 10.25 26.54
N PRO A 322 -8.67 9.34 27.48
CA PRO A 322 -9.33 8.09 27.18
C PRO A 322 -10.71 8.34 26.54
N GLN A 323 -11.05 7.55 25.51
CA GLN A 323 -12.35 7.65 24.82
C GLN A 323 -13.54 7.51 25.78
N ALA A 324 -13.37 6.73 26.85
CA ALA A 324 -14.39 6.54 27.89
C ALA A 324 -14.78 7.83 28.63
N ALA A 325 -13.96 8.89 28.58
CA ALA A 325 -14.26 10.18 29.20
C ALA A 325 -15.21 11.05 28.38
N LEU A 326 -15.39 10.78 27.09
CA LEU A 326 -16.15 11.62 26.19
C LEU A 326 -17.64 11.32 26.26
N ILE A 327 -18.45 12.37 26.39
CA ILE A 327 -19.89 12.31 26.42
C ILE A 327 -20.44 13.18 25.29
N ALA A 328 -21.39 12.66 24.52
CA ALA A 328 -22.04 13.40 23.45
C ALA A 328 -23.45 13.85 23.90
N ASP A 329 -23.80 15.10 23.62
CA ASP A 329 -25.15 15.65 23.80
C ASP A 329 -25.56 16.44 22.54
N GLN A 330 -26.71 17.16 22.64
CA GLN A 330 -27.26 17.92 21.51
C GLN A 330 -26.39 19.12 21.10
N GLU A 331 -25.49 19.60 21.98
CA GLU A 331 -24.61 20.74 21.74
C GLU A 331 -23.21 20.32 21.32
N GLY A 332 -22.89 19.02 21.30
CA GLY A 332 -21.62 18.48 20.86
C GLY A 332 -20.98 17.50 21.85
N ILE A 333 -19.66 17.43 21.86
CA ILE A 333 -18.91 16.51 22.73
C ILE A 333 -18.34 17.30 23.91
N TYR A 334 -18.46 16.73 25.11
CA TYR A 334 -17.92 17.27 26.33
C TYR A 334 -17.35 16.17 27.22
N LEU A 335 -16.61 16.59 28.24
CA LEU A 335 -16.12 15.72 29.32
C LEU A 335 -16.24 16.46 30.66
N PHE A 336 -16.12 15.70 31.75
CA PHE A 336 -16.06 16.27 33.08
C PHE A 336 -14.61 16.38 33.53
N VAL A 337 -14.23 17.57 34.01
CA VAL A 337 -12.96 17.83 34.69
C VAL A 337 -13.22 18.11 36.17
N VAL A 338 -12.24 17.81 37.02
CA VAL A 338 -12.32 18.13 38.44
C VAL A 338 -11.65 19.47 38.66
N GLU A 339 -12.44 20.49 39.06
CA GLU A 339 -12.00 21.84 39.42
C GLU A 339 -12.48 22.11 40.84
N ASP A 340 -11.56 22.46 41.74
CA ASP A 340 -11.83 22.74 43.15
C ASP A 340 -12.68 21.67 43.87
N GLY A 341 -12.44 20.38 43.54
CA GLY A 341 -13.18 19.26 44.14
C GLY A 341 -14.61 19.10 43.60
N LYS A 342 -14.97 19.78 42.52
CA LYS A 342 -16.28 19.71 41.87
C LYS A 342 -16.12 19.31 40.40
N ALA A 343 -17.16 18.63 39.87
CA ALA A 343 -17.23 18.27 38.47
C ALA A 343 -17.64 19.49 37.62
N ALA A 344 -16.76 19.95 36.74
CA ALA A 344 -17.03 20.98 35.76
C ALA A 344 -17.16 20.40 34.35
N VAL A 345 -18.12 20.90 33.56
CA VAL A 345 -18.29 20.52 32.16
C VAL A 345 -17.29 21.29 31.31
N ARG A 346 -16.55 20.55 30.48
CA ARG A 346 -15.62 21.16 29.52
C ARG A 346 -15.98 20.66 28.12
N ARG A 347 -16.46 21.57 27.27
CA ARG A 347 -16.70 21.29 25.85
C ARG A 347 -15.40 21.12 25.12
N VAL A 348 -15.30 20.07 24.33
CA VAL A 348 -14.09 19.72 23.61
C VAL A 348 -14.37 19.41 22.15
N LYS A 349 -13.39 19.68 21.32
CA LYS A 349 -13.41 19.30 19.92
C LYS A 349 -12.45 18.11 19.72
N PRO A 350 -12.97 16.91 19.51
CA PRO A 350 -12.13 15.76 19.25
C PRO A 350 -11.45 15.90 17.87
N GLY A 351 -10.19 15.48 17.82
CA GLY A 351 -9.41 15.32 16.61
C GLY A 351 -9.45 13.87 16.11
N GLY A 352 -8.29 13.24 16.05
CA GLY A 352 -8.16 11.82 15.66
C GLY A 352 -8.16 10.86 16.84
N GLU A 353 -8.20 9.57 16.54
CA GLU A 353 -8.02 8.50 17.52
C GLU A 353 -6.53 8.13 17.65
N SER A 354 -6.09 7.82 18.85
CA SER A 354 -4.73 7.32 19.14
C SER A 354 -4.82 6.12 20.07
N GLY A 355 -5.03 4.95 19.50
CA GLY A 355 -5.30 3.72 20.23
C GLY A 355 -6.58 3.82 21.08
N PRO A 356 -6.51 3.57 22.42
CA PRO A 356 -7.66 3.68 23.32
C PRO A 356 -8.00 5.15 23.69
N ASN A 357 -7.19 6.10 23.22
CA ASN A 357 -7.33 7.51 23.53
C ASN A 357 -7.82 8.33 22.32
N VAL A 358 -8.40 9.48 22.58
CA VAL A 358 -8.83 10.46 21.59
C VAL A 358 -7.99 11.71 21.76
N VAL A 359 -7.50 12.25 20.65
CA VAL A 359 -6.81 13.54 20.57
C VAL A 359 -7.82 14.66 20.75
N ILE A 360 -7.52 15.64 21.56
CA ILE A 360 -8.35 16.84 21.76
C ILE A 360 -7.67 18.02 21.08
N ASP A 361 -8.33 18.55 20.04
CA ASP A 361 -7.81 19.71 19.32
C ASP A 361 -8.08 21.02 20.04
N GLU A 362 -9.26 21.16 20.68
CA GLU A 362 -9.67 22.36 21.40
C GLU A 362 -10.43 21.97 22.66
N GLY A 363 -10.28 22.78 23.73
CA GLY A 363 -11.06 22.67 24.98
C GLY A 363 -10.27 22.19 26.19
N LEU A 364 -9.08 21.59 26.02
CA LEU A 364 -8.15 21.22 27.09
C LEU A 364 -6.76 21.82 26.86
N LYS A 365 -6.04 22.11 27.94
CA LYS A 365 -4.68 22.60 27.89
C LYS A 365 -3.62 21.55 28.24
N GLY A 366 -4.06 20.41 28.77
CA GLY A 366 -3.19 19.33 29.31
C GLY A 366 -2.86 19.56 30.79
N GLY A 367 -2.90 18.47 31.56
CA GLY A 367 -2.75 18.47 33.01
C GLY A 367 -4.06 18.52 33.79
N GLU A 368 -5.22 18.71 33.11
CA GLU A 368 -6.53 18.66 33.75
C GLU A 368 -6.86 17.25 34.21
N GLN A 369 -7.51 17.14 35.34
CA GLN A 369 -7.97 15.88 35.90
C GLN A 369 -9.34 15.54 35.33
N VAL A 370 -9.39 14.56 34.40
CA VAL A 370 -10.57 14.18 33.63
C VAL A 370 -11.23 12.95 34.28
N ILE A 371 -12.56 12.98 34.40
CA ILE A 371 -13.35 11.87 34.97
C ILE A 371 -13.57 10.83 33.88
N VAL A 372 -13.20 9.57 34.15
CA VAL A 372 -13.34 8.42 33.22
C VAL A 372 -14.25 7.32 33.76
N GLU A 373 -14.46 7.27 35.08
CA GLU A 373 -15.32 6.27 35.74
C GLU A 373 -16.34 6.97 36.66
N GLY A 374 -17.53 6.38 36.76
CA GLY A 374 -18.62 6.94 37.61
C GLY A 374 -19.41 8.06 36.95
N LEU A 375 -19.26 8.27 35.63
CA LEU A 375 -19.90 9.35 34.86
C LEU A 375 -21.42 9.42 34.99
N GLN A 376 -22.09 8.27 35.17
CA GLN A 376 -23.57 8.20 35.26
C GLN A 376 -24.16 8.96 36.44
N GLY A 377 -23.40 9.15 37.51
CA GLY A 377 -23.82 9.87 38.71
C GLY A 377 -23.36 11.31 38.80
N VAL A 378 -22.51 11.76 37.85
CA VAL A 378 -21.91 13.09 37.88
C VAL A 378 -22.82 14.13 37.23
N ARG A 379 -22.98 15.25 37.91
CA ARG A 379 -23.70 16.44 37.41
C ARG A 379 -22.80 17.67 37.54
N PRO A 380 -22.97 18.66 36.67
CA PRO A 380 -22.22 19.92 36.77
C PRO A 380 -22.35 20.55 38.17
N GLY A 381 -21.19 20.89 38.78
CA GLY A 381 -21.13 21.50 40.10
C GLY A 381 -21.19 20.52 41.29
N LEU A 382 -21.36 19.20 41.05
CA LEU A 382 -21.38 18.18 42.09
C LEU A 382 -20.00 18.03 42.75
N ALA A 383 -19.93 17.99 44.08
CA ALA A 383 -18.72 17.66 44.79
C ALA A 383 -18.32 16.22 44.52
N VAL A 384 -17.08 15.99 44.02
CA VAL A 384 -16.58 14.68 43.66
C VAL A 384 -15.32 14.34 44.46
N GLN A 385 -15.17 13.07 44.79
CA GLN A 385 -13.94 12.56 45.37
C GLN A 385 -13.14 11.84 44.26
N ALA A 386 -12.15 12.53 43.73
CA ALA A 386 -11.29 12.01 42.70
C ALA A 386 -10.40 10.90 43.24
N ARG A 387 -10.39 9.75 42.56
CA ARG A 387 -9.46 8.63 42.79
C ARG A 387 -8.79 8.33 41.44
N PRO A 388 -7.51 7.86 41.44
CA PRO A 388 -6.94 7.36 40.20
C PRO A 388 -7.83 6.26 39.64
N ALA A 389 -8.20 6.37 38.36
CA ALA A 389 -8.93 5.30 37.67
C ALA A 389 -8.09 4.02 37.69
N ALA A 390 -8.72 2.87 37.88
CA ALA A 390 -8.04 1.60 37.75
C ALA A 390 -7.43 1.54 36.35
N LYS A 391 -6.12 1.36 36.27
CA LYS A 391 -5.39 1.25 35.00
C LYS A 391 -6.06 0.14 34.19
N ALA A 392 -6.74 0.51 33.13
CA ALA A 392 -7.30 -0.48 32.22
C ALA A 392 -6.12 -1.33 31.76
N LEU A 393 -6.09 -2.59 32.23
CA LEU A 393 -5.09 -3.57 31.81
C LEU A 393 -5.13 -3.61 30.29
N GLU A 394 -4.01 -3.26 29.68
CA GLU A 394 -3.73 -3.49 28.28
C GLU A 394 -4.06 -4.96 28.00
N ARG A 395 -5.23 -5.19 27.42
CA ARG A 395 -5.52 -6.49 26.84
C ARG A 395 -4.79 -6.52 25.50
N SER A 396 -3.70 -7.29 25.51
CA SER A 396 -2.86 -7.70 24.38
C SER A 396 -3.70 -8.24 23.24
#